data_711869176b1172a43538ca3a41e2b123
#
_entry.id   711869176b1172a43538ca3a41e2b123
#
_cell.length_a   1.000
_cell.length_b   1.000
_cell.length_c   1.000
_cell.angle_alpha   90.00
_cell.angle_beta   90.00
_cell.angle_gamma   90.00
#
_symmetry.space_group_name_H-M   'P 1'
#
loop_
_entity.id
_entity.type
_entity.pdbx_description
1 polymer ?
#
loop_
_entity_poly.entity_id
_entity_poly.type
_entity_poly.pdbx_seq_one_letter_code
_entity_poly.pdbx_strand_id
1 'polypeptide(L)'
;MRKIRIKICLLAAMLAVATGIQASDFVVDELCYNITDAEAKTVEVAKYDYAVDGEMVRPTKMDVVVPMTVVNPNDNQTYRVTALGDGAFTVYGLRGGWFDYTSIVLPEGLLEIKANAFSGQSNLTSLVIPGTVKSVKTKFAQMSGIS
;
A
#
# COMPACT_ATOMS: atom_id res chain seq x y z
N MET A 1 -9.16 25.92 11.79
CA MET A 1 -7.87 25.36 11.33
C MET A 1 -7.98 23.94 10.78
N ARG A 2 -8.70 23.03 11.43
CA ARG A 2 -8.86 21.64 10.92
C ARG A 2 -9.55 21.56 9.55
N LYS A 3 -10.52 22.42 9.25
CA LYS A 3 -11.25 22.48 7.96
C LYS A 3 -10.38 22.90 6.79
N ILE A 4 -9.36 23.75 7.02
CA ILE A 4 -8.43 24.22 5.98
C ILE A 4 -7.47 23.12 5.54
N ARG A 5 -6.98 22.28 6.48
CA ARG A 5 -6.11 21.13 6.16
C ARG A 5 -6.82 20.07 5.32
N ILE A 6 -8.08 19.76 5.64
CA ILE A 6 -8.90 18.82 4.87
C ILE A 6 -9.11 19.30 3.43
N LYS A 7 -9.36 20.59 3.23
CA LYS A 7 -9.52 21.19 1.90
C LYS A 7 -8.23 21.14 1.08
N ILE A 8 -7.07 21.35 1.69
CA ILE A 8 -5.77 21.29 1.01
C ILE A 8 -5.46 19.86 0.58
N CYS A 9 -5.73 18.85 1.42
CA CYS A 9 -5.54 17.44 1.07
C CYS A 9 -6.48 16.99 -0.06
N LEU A 10 -7.74 17.43 -0.05
CA LEU A 10 -8.69 17.18 -1.14
C LEU A 10 -8.25 17.85 -2.45
N LEU A 11 -7.73 19.08 -2.40
CA LEU A 11 -7.19 19.75 -3.58
C LEU A 11 -5.95 19.03 -4.14
N ALA A 12 -5.05 18.57 -3.28
CA ALA A 12 -3.87 17.82 -3.69
C ALA A 12 -4.25 16.49 -4.34
N ALA A 13 -5.23 15.76 -3.80
CA ALA A 13 -5.76 14.54 -4.38
C ALA A 13 -6.43 14.79 -5.75
N MET A 14 -7.20 15.86 -5.88
CA MET A 14 -7.83 16.24 -7.16
C MET A 14 -6.79 16.67 -8.20
N LEU A 15 -5.75 17.40 -7.82
CA LEU A 15 -4.65 17.78 -8.71
C LEU A 15 -3.87 16.55 -9.20
N ALA A 16 -3.62 15.57 -8.34
CA ALA A 16 -2.97 14.32 -8.71
C ALA A 16 -3.80 13.52 -9.73
N VAL A 17 -5.13 13.47 -9.56
CA VAL A 17 -6.05 12.83 -10.52
C VAL A 17 -6.05 13.57 -11.86
N ALA A 18 -6.04 14.90 -11.88
CA ALA A 18 -6.01 15.71 -13.08
C ALA A 18 -4.71 15.54 -13.90
N THR A 19 -3.60 15.20 -13.27
CA THR A 19 -2.31 14.96 -13.94
C THR A 19 -2.08 13.51 -14.36
N GLY A 20 -3.04 12.62 -14.10
CA GLY A 20 -2.92 11.18 -14.37
C GLY A 20 -1.96 10.44 -13.42
N ILE A 21 -1.43 11.11 -12.42
CA ILE A 21 -0.65 10.50 -11.36
C ILE A 21 -1.64 10.06 -10.27
N GLN A 22 -1.79 8.77 -10.10
CA GLN A 22 -2.57 8.21 -8.99
C GLN A 22 -1.71 8.24 -7.72
N ALA A 23 -1.73 9.37 -7.02
CA ALA A 23 -1.22 9.43 -5.67
C ALA A 23 -2.16 8.64 -4.73
N SER A 24 -1.60 7.96 -3.73
CA SER A 24 -2.38 7.37 -2.66
C SER A 24 -3.13 8.45 -1.86
N ASP A 25 -4.24 8.08 -1.24
CA ASP A 25 -5.03 9.03 -0.45
C ASP A 25 -4.28 9.51 0.80
N PHE A 26 -3.48 8.63 1.40
CA PHE A 26 -2.59 8.98 2.51
C PHE A 26 -1.47 7.96 2.71
N VAL A 27 -0.48 8.34 3.50
CA VAL A 27 0.70 7.51 3.83
C VAL A 27 0.85 7.44 5.35
N VAL A 28 1.05 6.24 5.88
CA VAL A 28 1.36 5.99 7.29
C VAL A 28 2.42 4.90 7.37
N ASP A 29 3.48 5.14 8.15
CA ASP A 29 4.57 4.18 8.38
C ASP A 29 5.16 3.59 7.08
N GLU A 30 5.38 4.44 6.10
CA GLU A 30 5.92 4.09 4.77
C GLU A 30 4.97 3.18 3.93
N LEU A 31 3.72 3.01 4.34
CA LEU A 31 2.69 2.35 3.54
C LEU A 31 1.72 3.38 2.98
N CYS A 32 1.45 3.25 1.69
CA CYS A 32 0.45 4.05 0.99
C CYS A 32 -0.91 3.38 1.08
N TYR A 33 -1.97 4.17 1.21
CA TYR A 33 -3.33 3.67 1.36
C TYR A 33 -4.30 4.40 0.45
N ASN A 34 -5.24 3.65 -0.14
CA ASN A 34 -6.41 4.20 -0.83
C ASN A 34 -7.68 3.82 -0.07
N ILE A 35 -8.58 4.78 0.08
CA ILE A 35 -9.90 4.55 0.68
C ILE A 35 -10.75 3.77 -0.32
N THR A 36 -11.19 2.59 0.07
CA THR A 36 -12.05 1.73 -0.76
C THR A 36 -13.53 1.97 -0.47
N ASP A 37 -13.86 2.30 0.77
CA ASP A 37 -15.20 2.67 1.19
C ASP A 37 -15.12 3.64 2.39
N ALA A 38 -15.58 4.87 2.18
CA ALA A 38 -15.52 5.91 3.20
C ALA A 38 -16.57 5.73 4.31
N GLU A 39 -17.71 5.13 4.01
CA GLU A 39 -18.77 4.86 5.00
C GLU A 39 -18.43 3.65 5.86
N ALA A 40 -18.01 2.56 5.23
CA ALA A 40 -17.56 1.34 5.91
C ALA A 40 -16.18 1.48 6.56
N LYS A 41 -15.47 2.57 6.31
CA LYS A 41 -14.12 2.84 6.82
C LYS A 41 -13.14 1.72 6.46
N THR A 42 -13.01 1.45 5.16
CA THR A 42 -12.06 0.46 4.64
C THR A 42 -11.05 1.08 3.70
N VAL A 43 -9.85 0.53 3.72
CA VAL A 43 -8.73 0.91 2.85
C VAL A 43 -8.06 -0.32 2.25
N GLU A 44 -7.36 -0.11 1.15
CA GLU A 44 -6.38 -1.04 0.63
C GLU A 44 -4.97 -0.46 0.78
N VAL A 45 -3.98 -1.34 0.92
CA VAL A 45 -2.58 -0.92 0.74
C VAL A 45 -2.40 -0.65 -0.74
N ALA A 46 -2.05 0.59 -1.05
CA ALA A 46 -1.84 1.04 -2.41
C ALA A 46 -0.41 0.77 -2.88
N LYS A 47 -0.22 0.83 -4.18
CA LYS A 47 1.09 0.88 -4.78
C LYS A 47 1.92 2.01 -4.16
N TYR A 48 3.18 1.72 -3.88
CA TYR A 48 4.09 2.72 -3.35
C TYR A 48 4.35 3.82 -4.38
N ASP A 49 3.92 5.02 -4.07
CA ASP A 49 4.05 6.21 -4.93
C ASP A 49 4.49 7.44 -4.13
N TYR A 50 5.08 7.21 -2.95
CA TYR A 50 5.50 8.29 -2.07
C TYR A 50 6.71 9.01 -2.66
N ALA A 51 6.50 10.26 -3.03
CA ALA A 51 7.55 11.13 -3.54
C ALA A 51 7.58 12.45 -2.75
N VAL A 52 8.77 12.97 -2.52
CA VAL A 52 8.99 14.29 -1.93
C VAL A 52 9.77 15.11 -2.96
N ASP A 53 9.27 16.30 -3.29
CA ASP A 53 9.88 17.20 -4.28
C ASP A 53 10.14 16.55 -5.65
N GLY A 54 9.27 15.60 -6.03
CA GLY A 54 9.35 14.88 -7.30
C GLY A 54 10.33 13.70 -7.30
N GLU A 55 11.00 13.43 -6.19
CA GLU A 55 11.86 12.26 -6.04
C GLU A 55 11.17 11.17 -5.21
N MET A 56 11.22 9.93 -5.69
CA MET A 56 10.68 8.78 -4.95
C MET A 56 11.45 8.57 -3.66
N VAL A 57 10.74 8.56 -2.54
CA VAL A 57 11.32 8.22 -1.24
C VAL A 57 11.34 6.71 -1.09
N ARG A 58 12.50 6.16 -0.76
CA ARG A 58 12.65 4.72 -0.55
C ARG A 58 12.09 4.30 0.81
N PRO A 59 11.37 3.17 0.89
CA PRO A 59 11.11 2.56 2.18
C PRO A 59 12.41 2.24 2.90
N THR A 60 12.43 2.48 4.20
CA THR A 60 13.60 2.19 5.04
C THR A 60 13.54 0.79 5.66
N LYS A 61 12.34 0.23 5.75
CA LYS A 61 12.09 -1.07 6.35
C LYS A 61 12.00 -2.17 5.30
N MET A 62 12.80 -3.21 5.45
CA MET A 62 12.75 -4.41 4.61
C MET A 62 11.77 -5.46 5.15
N ASP A 63 11.42 -5.37 6.42
CA ASP A 63 10.42 -6.20 7.08
C ASP A 63 9.17 -5.37 7.33
N VAL A 64 8.05 -5.80 6.77
CA VAL A 64 6.80 -5.06 6.84
C VAL A 64 5.73 -5.88 7.54
N VAL A 65 5.08 -5.26 8.52
CA VAL A 65 3.86 -5.75 9.12
C VAL A 65 2.73 -4.79 8.73
N VAL A 66 1.83 -5.27 7.89
CA VAL A 66 0.65 -4.50 7.50
C VAL A 66 -0.33 -4.49 8.66
N PRO A 67 -0.76 -3.34 9.18
CA PRO A 67 -1.66 -3.29 10.33
C PRO A 67 -3.09 -3.70 9.95
N MET A 68 -3.86 -4.18 10.94
CA MET A 68 -5.31 -4.45 10.75
C MET A 68 -6.11 -3.17 10.54
N THR A 69 -5.68 -2.10 11.20
CA THR A 69 -6.31 -0.78 11.13
C THR A 69 -5.25 0.31 11.01
N VAL A 70 -5.63 1.39 10.40
CA VAL A 70 -4.77 2.57 10.22
C VAL A 70 -5.57 3.84 10.50
N VAL A 71 -4.96 4.81 11.14
CA VAL A 71 -5.57 6.14 11.34
C VAL A 71 -5.16 7.02 10.16
N ASN A 72 -6.16 7.51 9.42
CA ASN A 72 -5.92 8.45 8.34
C ASN A 72 -5.58 9.83 8.95
N PRO A 73 -4.39 10.38 8.68
CA PRO A 73 -3.97 11.67 9.26
C PRO A 73 -4.77 12.86 8.74
N ASN A 74 -5.52 12.69 7.65
CA ASN A 74 -6.28 13.79 7.04
C ASN A 74 -7.62 14.04 7.74
N ASP A 75 -8.25 12.98 8.28
CA ASP A 75 -9.57 13.08 8.94
C ASP A 75 -9.58 12.56 10.38
N ASN A 76 -8.46 11.99 10.84
CA ASN A 76 -8.32 11.33 12.16
C ASN A 76 -9.30 10.16 12.38
N GLN A 77 -9.77 9.54 11.29
CA GLN A 77 -10.63 8.36 11.37
C GLN A 77 -9.81 7.08 11.27
N THR A 78 -10.29 6.03 11.94
CA THR A 78 -9.69 4.70 11.85
C THR A 78 -10.33 3.92 10.72
N TYR A 79 -9.49 3.39 9.84
CA TYR A 79 -9.88 2.56 8.71
C TYR A 79 -9.36 1.13 8.89
N ARG A 80 -10.14 0.14 8.46
CA ARG A 80 -9.71 -1.26 8.40
C ARG A 80 -8.99 -1.54 7.09
N VAL A 81 -7.87 -2.23 7.17
CA VAL A 81 -7.13 -2.69 6.00
C VAL A 81 -7.73 -4.01 5.52
N THR A 82 -8.44 -3.98 4.41
CA THR A 82 -9.20 -5.14 3.89
C THR A 82 -8.65 -5.70 2.59
N ALA A 83 -7.75 -4.99 1.92
CA ALA A 83 -7.17 -5.46 0.67
C ALA A 83 -5.73 -5.01 0.48
N LEU A 84 -4.99 -5.76 -0.32
CA LEU A 84 -3.82 -5.26 -1.03
C LEU A 84 -4.26 -4.84 -2.43
N GLY A 85 -4.02 -3.59 -2.77
CA GLY A 85 -4.30 -3.01 -4.08
C GLY A 85 -3.42 -3.58 -5.19
N ASP A 86 -3.74 -3.26 -6.43
CA ASP A 86 -2.93 -3.66 -7.57
C ASP A 86 -1.52 -3.09 -7.45
N GLY A 87 -0.53 -3.96 -7.50
CA GLY A 87 0.87 -3.57 -7.39
C GLY A 87 1.32 -3.07 -6.03
N ALA A 88 0.60 -3.35 -4.94
CA ALA A 88 0.86 -2.81 -3.59
C ALA A 88 2.33 -2.91 -3.16
N PHE A 89 2.94 -4.07 -3.31
CA PHE A 89 4.35 -4.32 -3.02
C PHE A 89 5.16 -4.64 -4.27
N THR A 90 4.79 -4.07 -5.41
CA THR A 90 5.54 -4.25 -6.65
C THR A 90 6.89 -3.54 -6.56
N VAL A 91 7.94 -4.24 -6.96
CA VAL A 91 9.26 -3.63 -7.12
C VAL A 91 9.30 -2.87 -8.44
N TYR A 92 9.45 -1.58 -8.36
CA TYR A 92 9.72 -0.71 -9.51
C TYR A 92 11.20 -0.34 -9.55
N GLY A 93 11.83 -0.60 -10.66
CA GLY A 93 13.16 -0.09 -10.88
C GLY A 93 13.83 -0.74 -12.09
N LEU A 94 14.18 0.05 -13.06
CA LEU A 94 15.00 -0.34 -14.21
C LEU A 94 16.45 -0.74 -13.80
N ARG A 95 16.77 -0.64 -12.50
CA ARG A 95 18.13 -0.90 -11.98
C ARG A 95 18.12 -1.46 -10.56
N GLY A 96 17.50 -2.61 -10.37
CA GLY A 96 17.77 -3.48 -9.24
C GLY A 96 17.27 -3.01 -7.86
N GLY A 97 16.21 -3.62 -7.38
CA GLY A 97 15.99 -3.87 -5.97
C GLY A 97 15.74 -2.70 -5.01
N TRP A 98 15.10 -1.61 -5.44
CA TRP A 98 14.93 -0.45 -4.57
C TRP A 98 13.85 -0.63 -3.50
N PHE A 99 12.94 -1.58 -3.67
CA PHE A 99 11.80 -1.83 -2.77
C PHE A 99 11.58 -3.33 -2.55
N ASP A 100 12.69 -4.07 -2.48
CA ASP A 100 12.65 -5.53 -2.35
C ASP A 100 12.60 -5.88 -0.86
N TYR A 101 11.44 -6.31 -0.41
CA TYR A 101 11.20 -6.66 0.98
C TYR A 101 11.75 -8.05 1.31
N THR A 102 12.18 -8.24 2.55
CA THR A 102 12.62 -9.53 3.07
C THR A 102 11.46 -10.31 3.68
N SER A 103 10.55 -9.62 4.35
CA SER A 103 9.42 -10.24 5.03
C SER A 103 8.19 -9.35 4.98
N ILE A 104 7.03 -9.95 4.72
CA ILE A 104 5.74 -9.27 4.74
C ILE A 104 4.76 -10.11 5.56
N VAL A 105 4.16 -9.50 6.57
CA VAL A 105 3.08 -10.08 7.36
C VAL A 105 1.79 -9.33 7.07
N LEU A 106 0.78 -10.05 6.61
CA LEU A 106 -0.54 -9.50 6.29
C LEU A 106 -1.48 -9.67 7.48
N PRO A 107 -2.40 -8.70 7.72
CA PRO A 107 -3.24 -8.69 8.91
C PRO A 107 -4.41 -9.68 8.80
N GLU A 108 -4.83 -10.19 9.93
CA GLU A 108 -6.16 -10.82 10.05
C GLU A 108 -7.24 -9.79 9.67
N GLY A 109 -8.26 -10.23 8.94
CA GLY A 109 -9.29 -9.35 8.38
C GLY A 109 -9.00 -8.88 6.95
N LEU A 110 -7.80 -9.16 6.40
CA LEU A 110 -7.52 -8.96 4.98
C LEU A 110 -8.37 -9.95 4.16
N LEU A 111 -9.08 -9.44 3.15
CA LEU A 111 -10.04 -10.21 2.36
C LEU A 111 -9.58 -10.47 0.93
N GLU A 112 -8.81 -9.54 0.36
CA GLU A 112 -8.43 -9.59 -1.05
C GLU A 112 -6.96 -9.22 -1.26
N ILE A 113 -6.31 -9.95 -2.16
CA ILE A 113 -4.99 -9.61 -2.70
C ILE A 113 -5.15 -9.45 -4.21
N LYS A 114 -5.04 -8.22 -4.70
CA LYS A 114 -5.23 -7.88 -6.10
C LYS A 114 -4.03 -8.26 -6.96
N ALA A 115 -4.15 -8.04 -8.26
CA ALA A 115 -3.12 -8.40 -9.23
C ALA A 115 -1.79 -7.70 -8.96
N ASN A 116 -0.70 -8.36 -9.32
CA ASN A 116 0.66 -7.81 -9.23
C ASN A 116 1.12 -7.35 -7.83
N ALA A 117 0.38 -7.68 -6.76
CA ALA A 117 0.63 -7.18 -5.42
C ALA A 117 2.08 -7.39 -4.95
N PHE A 118 2.74 -8.46 -5.39
CA PHE A 118 4.11 -8.81 -5.03
C PHE A 118 5.04 -8.94 -6.24
N SER A 119 4.71 -8.31 -7.35
CA SER A 119 5.48 -8.46 -8.59
C SER A 119 6.91 -7.93 -8.42
N GLY A 120 7.89 -8.72 -8.84
CA GLY A 120 9.30 -8.37 -8.80
C GLY A 120 10.00 -8.54 -7.45
N GLN A 121 9.32 -9.05 -6.43
CA GLN A 121 9.90 -9.31 -5.10
C GLN A 121 10.84 -10.53 -5.16
N SER A 122 12.14 -10.31 -5.35
CA SER A 122 13.14 -11.37 -5.49
C SER A 122 13.81 -11.77 -4.17
N ASN A 123 13.84 -10.87 -3.17
CA ASN A 123 14.43 -11.11 -1.86
C ASN A 123 13.43 -11.51 -0.77
N LEU A 124 12.15 -11.62 -1.12
CA LEU A 124 11.12 -11.98 -0.16
C LEU A 124 11.28 -13.44 0.27
N THR A 125 11.67 -13.65 1.52
CA THR A 125 11.88 -14.97 2.12
C THR A 125 10.75 -15.41 3.03
N SER A 126 9.91 -14.47 3.46
CA SER A 126 8.78 -14.74 4.35
C SER A 126 7.56 -13.93 3.92
N LEU A 127 6.45 -14.63 3.73
CA LEU A 127 5.14 -14.03 3.48
C LEU A 127 4.09 -14.77 4.30
N VAL A 128 3.47 -14.07 5.23
CA VAL A 128 2.38 -14.62 6.05
C VAL A 128 1.05 -14.09 5.53
N ILE A 129 0.22 -14.98 5.00
CA ILE A 129 -1.12 -14.68 4.49
C ILE A 129 -2.14 -15.23 5.49
N PRO A 130 -3.04 -14.41 6.05
CA PRO A 130 -4.04 -14.86 6.99
C PRO A 130 -5.15 -15.70 6.33
N GLY A 131 -5.77 -16.56 7.11
CA GLY A 131 -6.88 -17.41 6.64
C GLY A 131 -8.16 -16.64 6.26
N THR A 132 -8.24 -15.35 6.56
CA THR A 132 -9.37 -14.50 6.19
C THR A 132 -9.39 -14.11 4.71
N VAL A 133 -8.28 -14.24 3.99
CA VAL A 133 -8.18 -13.91 2.56
C VAL A 133 -9.05 -14.83 1.73
N LYS A 134 -10.00 -14.26 0.99
CA LYS A 134 -10.97 -14.96 0.15
C LYS A 134 -10.66 -14.91 -1.34
N SER A 135 -9.90 -13.91 -1.77
CA SER A 135 -9.58 -13.68 -3.18
C SER A 135 -8.10 -13.33 -3.34
N VAL A 136 -7.41 -14.10 -4.17
CA VAL A 136 -6.02 -13.88 -4.53
C VAL A 136 -5.89 -13.85 -6.04
N LYS A 137 -5.58 -12.68 -6.59
CA LYS A 137 -5.41 -12.47 -8.03
C LYS A 137 -3.95 -12.33 -8.45
N THR A 138 -3.03 -12.27 -7.47
CA THR A 138 -1.60 -12.14 -7.75
C THR A 138 -0.99 -13.48 -8.16
N LYS A 139 0.07 -13.42 -8.97
CA LYS A 139 0.86 -14.60 -9.31
C LYS A 139 2.09 -14.66 -8.40
N PHE A 140 2.27 -15.77 -7.72
CA PHE A 140 3.42 -16.03 -6.85
C PHE A 140 4.62 -16.63 -7.58
N ALA A 141 4.51 -16.92 -8.89
CA ALA A 141 5.49 -17.68 -9.66
C ALA A 141 6.89 -17.04 -9.80
N GLN A 142 7.04 -15.80 -9.41
CA GLN A 142 8.34 -15.08 -9.46
C GLN A 142 8.98 -14.88 -8.09
N MET A 143 8.41 -15.45 -7.05
CA MET A 143 8.92 -15.37 -5.69
C MET A 143 9.77 -16.62 -5.41
N SER A 144 11.01 -16.60 -5.86
CA SER A 144 11.90 -17.79 -5.82
C SER A 144 12.43 -18.15 -4.41
N GLY A 145 12.07 -17.37 -3.38
CA GLY A 145 12.60 -17.54 -2.03
C GLY A 145 11.60 -18.04 -0.97
N ILE A 146 10.32 -18.21 -1.33
CA ILE A 146 9.30 -18.66 -0.35
C ILE A 146 9.19 -20.17 -0.40
N SER A 147 9.58 -20.79 0.68
CA SER A 147 9.36 -22.23 0.91
C SER A 147 8.04 -22.49 1.61
#